data_079ddd9a1374ab21d0ccea0659937c3b
#
_entry.id   079ddd9a1374ab21d0ccea0659937c3b
#
_cell.length_a   1.000
_cell.length_b   1.000
_cell.length_c   1.000
_cell.angle_alpha   90.00
_cell.angle_beta   90.00
_cell.angle_gamma   90.00
#
_symmetry.space_group_name_H-M   'P 1'
#
loop_
_entity.id
_entity.type
_entity.pdbx_description
1 polymer ?
#
loop_
_entity_poly.entity_id
_entity_poly.type
_entity_poly.pdbx_seq_one_letter_code
_entity_poly.pdbx_strand_id
1 'polypeptide(L)'
;MQFLGPIDWIFVVLYLIVIAAVSVWSIRKSKETTSDYFLANRNLGWFVIGASILASNVGSEHIVGLAGSAAKSGTVLGHYELHSYIVLILGWVFVPFYLRSSVYTMPEFLERRFNPQSRRLLTIIQLISYVIAKASVTIFAGALVFNQFLGVDFWTGAIILVVVTGVYTVLGGLHAVMYTEAIQAIVLLLGSLVLMIFGLQEVGGWDALMQAVPKEKLNMFLPLSDPEFPWLGILIASPIVGLWYWCTDQHIVQRCLAAKNEQEARRGTIFAAFLKLMPFFIFLIPGLIAYALHAQGKIQLDDTNAAFPVMVKSIMPVGLRGVLAGGLLAALMSSLASVYNACSTLYTIDIYKKSHPEASEKQLVKVGRIATAVIVLLGMAWIPLMGRIDDGLYNYLQSVQSYLAPPIAAVFLLGVFFKRLNAQGAYSSMVIGFILGMAKLTLQIFQHDLTPGSFWHSFATMNFLYFCIYLFVFSIAVLVIVSLSTPPPPEEKTAGLTFSTTVAEDKAASRASWNAWDVALSVIVLVVILSIFAYFSPLGIAG
;
A
#
# COMPACT_ATOMS: atom_id res chain seq x y z
N MET A 1 -31.25 11.02 -8.80
CA MET A 1 -30.64 12.22 -9.44
C MET A 1 -29.26 11.81 -9.95
N GLN A 2 -28.93 12.14 -11.20
CA GLN A 2 -27.58 11.89 -11.73
C GLN A 2 -26.56 12.69 -10.91
N PHE A 3 -25.52 12.03 -10.40
CA PHE A 3 -24.46 12.62 -9.59
C PHE A 3 -23.61 13.62 -10.42
N LEU A 4 -23.26 13.26 -11.65
CA LEU A 4 -22.46 14.05 -12.58
C LEU A 4 -23.36 14.71 -13.64
N GLY A 5 -23.21 16.03 -13.79
CA GLY A 5 -23.84 16.78 -14.86
C GLY A 5 -23.09 16.64 -16.21
N PRO A 6 -23.64 17.18 -17.31
CA PRO A 6 -22.99 17.08 -18.63
C PRO A 6 -21.59 17.69 -18.66
N ILE A 7 -21.35 18.78 -17.94
CA ILE A 7 -20.02 19.41 -17.84
C ILE A 7 -19.03 18.50 -17.09
N ASP A 8 -19.45 17.85 -16.02
CA ASP A 8 -18.61 16.93 -15.26
C ASP A 8 -18.15 15.75 -16.15
N TRP A 9 -19.07 15.23 -16.98
CA TRP A 9 -18.75 14.17 -17.93
C TRP A 9 -17.72 14.58 -18.99
N ILE A 10 -17.73 15.86 -19.44
CA ILE A 10 -16.70 16.37 -20.36
C ILE A 10 -15.32 16.24 -19.71
N PHE A 11 -15.17 16.62 -18.44
CA PHE A 11 -13.89 16.52 -17.72
C PHE A 11 -13.48 15.08 -17.47
N VAL A 12 -14.39 14.18 -17.11
CA VAL A 12 -14.11 12.74 -16.96
C VAL A 12 -13.59 12.16 -18.28
N VAL A 13 -14.30 12.43 -19.40
CA VAL A 13 -13.91 11.91 -20.72
C VAL A 13 -12.56 12.49 -21.16
N LEU A 14 -12.35 13.80 -21.00
CA LEU A 14 -11.07 14.46 -21.33
C LEU A 14 -9.92 13.82 -20.54
N TYR A 15 -10.12 13.58 -19.25
CA TYR A 15 -9.15 12.93 -18.40
C TYR A 15 -8.83 11.50 -18.89
N LEU A 16 -9.83 10.69 -19.19
CA LEU A 16 -9.65 9.34 -19.71
C LEU A 16 -8.89 9.34 -21.07
N ILE A 17 -9.16 10.34 -21.92
CA ILE A 17 -8.43 10.54 -23.20
C ILE A 17 -6.94 10.83 -22.91
N VAL A 18 -6.62 11.68 -21.93
CA VAL A 18 -5.23 11.98 -21.56
C VAL A 18 -4.52 10.70 -21.08
N ILE A 19 -5.14 9.93 -20.18
CA ILE A 19 -4.57 8.65 -19.71
C ILE A 19 -4.40 7.65 -20.84
N ALA A 20 -5.37 7.52 -21.73
CA ALA A 20 -5.26 6.65 -22.91
C ALA A 20 -4.11 7.10 -23.84
N ALA A 21 -3.97 8.39 -24.08
CA ALA A 21 -2.90 8.94 -24.91
C ALA A 21 -1.50 8.65 -24.32
N VAL A 22 -1.34 8.85 -23.00
CA VAL A 22 -0.08 8.53 -22.29
C VAL A 22 0.20 7.04 -22.31
N SER A 23 -0.83 6.20 -22.12
CA SER A 23 -0.69 4.74 -22.20
C SER A 23 -0.23 4.32 -23.61
N VAL A 24 -0.87 4.81 -24.67
CA VAL A 24 -0.48 4.52 -26.06
C VAL A 24 0.93 5.00 -26.37
N TRP A 25 1.28 6.21 -25.93
CA TRP A 25 2.65 6.74 -26.08
C TRP A 25 3.69 5.85 -25.40
N SER A 26 3.39 5.41 -24.17
CA SER A 26 4.27 4.55 -23.39
C SER A 26 4.41 3.15 -24.03
N ILE A 27 3.28 2.54 -24.47
CA ILE A 27 3.28 1.24 -25.14
C ILE A 27 4.12 1.27 -26.42
N ARG A 28 4.04 2.37 -27.21
CA ARG A 28 4.84 2.51 -28.44
C ARG A 28 6.35 2.61 -28.17
N LYS A 29 6.76 3.02 -26.98
CA LYS A 29 8.17 3.09 -26.56
C LYS A 29 8.66 1.81 -25.89
N SER A 30 7.76 0.99 -25.40
CA SER A 30 8.07 -0.27 -24.72
C SER A 30 8.61 -1.30 -25.68
N LYS A 31 9.62 -2.05 -25.23
CA LYS A 31 10.19 -3.20 -25.94
C LYS A 31 9.63 -4.49 -25.32
N GLU A 32 9.44 -5.53 -26.10
CA GLU A 32 8.99 -6.85 -25.62
C GLU A 32 10.14 -7.63 -24.95
N THR A 33 10.86 -6.97 -24.01
CA THR A 33 11.89 -7.61 -23.20
C THR A 33 11.43 -7.70 -21.74
N THR A 34 11.92 -8.68 -20.99
CA THR A 34 11.61 -8.82 -19.56
C THR A 34 12.06 -7.61 -18.76
N SER A 35 13.22 -7.03 -19.08
CA SER A 35 13.73 -5.85 -18.41
C SER A 35 12.83 -4.62 -18.62
N ASP A 36 12.31 -4.43 -19.84
CA ASP A 36 11.43 -3.31 -20.14
C ASP A 36 10.03 -3.52 -19.53
N TYR A 37 9.47 -4.70 -19.73
CA TYR A 37 8.11 -5.01 -19.28
C TYR A 37 7.98 -5.02 -17.74
N PHE A 38 8.95 -5.58 -17.02
CA PHE A 38 8.88 -5.74 -15.56
C PHE A 38 9.64 -4.66 -14.77
N LEU A 39 10.66 -4.00 -15.34
CA LEU A 39 11.50 -3.01 -14.65
C LEU A 39 11.72 -1.71 -15.44
N ALA A 40 10.95 -1.44 -16.49
CA ALA A 40 11.08 -0.23 -17.32
C ALA A 40 12.54 0.06 -17.73
N ASN A 41 13.31 -0.97 -18.08
CA ASN A 41 14.74 -0.93 -18.42
C ASN A 41 15.65 -0.29 -17.35
N ARG A 42 15.21 -0.16 -16.10
CA ARG A 42 15.94 0.51 -15.01
C ARG A 42 16.43 1.92 -15.41
N ASN A 43 15.56 2.72 -16.00
CA ASN A 43 15.94 4.05 -16.52
C ASN A 43 15.02 5.18 -16.02
N LEU A 44 14.41 5.02 -14.85
CA LEU A 44 13.48 6.00 -14.30
C LEU A 44 14.17 6.97 -13.34
N GLY A 45 13.75 8.24 -13.43
CA GLY A 45 14.20 9.31 -12.54
C GLY A 45 13.34 9.42 -11.28
N TRP A 46 13.87 10.12 -10.28
CA TRP A 46 13.31 10.27 -8.94
C TRP A 46 11.84 10.75 -8.90
N PHE A 47 11.47 11.67 -9.81
CA PHE A 47 10.12 12.23 -9.84
C PHE A 47 9.07 11.15 -10.18
N VAL A 48 9.32 10.39 -11.26
CA VAL A 48 8.41 9.31 -11.69
C VAL A 48 8.35 8.20 -10.63
N ILE A 49 9.49 7.85 -10.03
CA ILE A 49 9.56 6.85 -8.96
C ILE A 49 8.72 7.30 -7.76
N GLY A 50 8.93 8.51 -7.25
CA GLY A 50 8.23 9.00 -6.08
C GLY A 50 6.73 9.19 -6.31
N ALA A 51 6.34 9.75 -7.44
CA ALA A 51 4.94 9.90 -7.81
C ALA A 51 4.24 8.54 -8.00
N SER A 52 4.92 7.57 -8.64
CA SER A 52 4.40 6.22 -8.82
C SER A 52 4.28 5.45 -7.51
N ILE A 53 5.23 5.58 -6.58
CA ILE A 53 5.13 5.00 -5.23
C ILE A 53 3.86 5.49 -4.53
N LEU A 54 3.60 6.81 -4.55
CA LEU A 54 2.37 7.35 -3.96
C LEU A 54 1.13 6.85 -4.69
N ALA A 55 1.08 6.96 -6.02
CA ALA A 55 -0.07 6.55 -6.82
C ALA A 55 -0.39 5.05 -6.67
N SER A 56 0.62 4.22 -6.45
CA SER A 56 0.44 2.79 -6.15
C SER A 56 -0.12 2.54 -4.76
N ASN A 57 0.17 3.43 -3.81
CA ASN A 57 -0.33 3.35 -2.45
C ASN A 57 -1.74 3.93 -2.33
N VAL A 58 -1.98 5.10 -2.93
CA VAL A 58 -3.26 5.78 -2.80
C VAL A 58 -4.27 5.21 -3.78
N GLY A 59 -5.18 4.42 -3.27
CA GLY A 59 -6.27 3.80 -4.02
C GLY A 59 -7.63 4.11 -3.41
N SER A 60 -8.60 3.30 -3.77
CA SER A 60 -9.97 3.38 -3.28
C SER A 60 -10.09 3.19 -1.77
N GLU A 61 -9.20 2.41 -1.19
CA GLU A 61 -9.11 2.20 0.25
C GLU A 61 -8.89 3.50 1.03
N HIS A 62 -8.20 4.49 0.44
CA HIS A 62 -8.02 5.81 1.04
C HIS A 62 -9.25 6.69 0.85
N ILE A 63 -9.85 6.63 -0.33
CA ILE A 63 -10.97 7.50 -0.72
C ILE A 63 -12.27 7.09 -0.01
N VAL A 64 -12.57 5.81 -0.05
CA VAL A 64 -13.76 5.22 0.57
C VAL A 64 -13.45 4.84 2.01
N GLY A 65 -12.40 4.04 2.20
CA GLY A 65 -12.08 3.44 3.48
C GLY A 65 -11.54 4.44 4.50
N LEU A 66 -10.47 5.18 4.18
CA LEU A 66 -9.81 6.07 5.16
C LEU A 66 -10.70 7.25 5.52
N ALA A 67 -11.35 7.91 4.55
CA ALA A 67 -12.26 9.01 4.83
C ALA A 67 -13.47 8.54 5.65
N GLY A 68 -14.02 7.36 5.32
CA GLY A 68 -15.11 6.75 6.08
C GLY A 68 -14.71 6.39 7.50
N SER A 69 -13.55 5.76 7.66
CA SER A 69 -13.02 5.42 8.98
C SER A 69 -12.66 6.65 9.81
N ALA A 70 -12.21 7.74 9.18
CA ALA A 70 -11.97 9.01 9.88
C ALA A 70 -13.27 9.64 10.37
N ALA A 71 -14.36 9.57 9.59
CA ALA A 71 -15.67 10.00 10.04
C ALA A 71 -16.18 9.17 11.24
N LYS A 72 -15.90 7.85 11.25
CA LYS A 72 -16.28 6.92 12.32
C LYS A 72 -15.38 7.04 13.54
N SER A 73 -14.06 6.90 13.37
CA SER A 73 -13.08 6.68 14.45
C SER A 73 -12.10 7.84 14.65
N GLY A 74 -12.17 8.88 13.83
CA GLY A 74 -11.31 10.06 13.97
C GLY A 74 -9.92 9.92 13.38
N THR A 75 -8.94 10.61 14.01
CA THR A 75 -7.58 10.74 13.47
C THR A 75 -6.66 9.54 13.73
N VAL A 76 -7.09 8.57 14.51
CA VAL A 76 -6.25 7.43 14.96
C VAL A 76 -5.60 6.67 13.80
N LEU A 77 -6.29 6.54 12.66
CA LEU A 77 -5.74 5.88 11.46
C LEU A 77 -4.62 6.66 10.78
N GLY A 78 -4.38 7.91 11.21
CA GLY A 78 -3.22 8.69 10.80
C GLY A 78 -1.89 7.99 11.08
N HIS A 79 -1.82 7.07 12.04
CA HIS A 79 -0.62 6.24 12.26
C HIS A 79 -0.18 5.49 11.00
N TYR A 80 -1.12 4.96 10.21
CA TYR A 80 -0.82 4.30 8.94
C TYR A 80 -0.49 5.29 7.81
N GLU A 81 -1.11 6.47 7.84
CA GLU A 81 -0.87 7.48 6.80
C GLU A 81 0.47 8.20 6.98
N LEU A 82 0.95 8.31 8.21
CA LEU A 82 2.24 8.93 8.53
C LEU A 82 3.44 7.97 8.38
N HIS A 83 3.31 6.87 7.63
CA HIS A 83 4.42 5.94 7.32
C HIS A 83 5.53 6.55 6.45
N SER A 84 5.52 7.85 6.20
CA SER A 84 6.57 8.55 5.44
C SER A 84 7.97 8.26 6.00
N TYR A 85 8.13 8.08 7.33
CA TYR A 85 9.41 7.68 7.93
C TYR A 85 9.85 6.27 7.51
N ILE A 86 8.91 5.35 7.23
CA ILE A 86 9.25 4.00 6.74
C ILE A 86 9.64 4.06 5.25
N VAL A 87 9.01 4.94 4.47
CA VAL A 87 9.44 5.20 3.08
C VAL A 87 10.86 5.76 3.05
N LEU A 88 11.25 6.59 4.03
CA LEU A 88 12.64 7.01 4.19
C LEU A 88 13.55 5.82 4.54
N ILE A 89 13.12 4.90 5.42
CA ILE A 89 13.87 3.67 5.72
C ILE A 89 14.08 2.83 4.44
N LEU A 90 13.08 2.72 3.57
CA LEU A 90 13.27 2.07 2.27
C LEU A 90 14.45 2.69 1.50
N GLY A 91 14.48 4.02 1.34
CA GLY A 91 15.49 4.72 0.56
C GLY A 91 16.89 4.71 1.19
N TRP A 92 16.97 4.88 2.52
CA TRP A 92 18.23 4.99 3.21
C TRP A 92 18.85 3.64 3.59
N VAL A 93 18.00 2.65 3.90
CA VAL A 93 18.44 1.35 4.44
C VAL A 93 18.40 0.25 3.37
N PHE A 94 17.27 0.05 2.71
CA PHE A 94 17.04 -1.13 1.87
C PHE A 94 17.45 -0.95 0.41
N VAL A 95 17.19 0.20 -0.19
CA VAL A 95 17.49 0.49 -1.61
C VAL A 95 18.94 0.19 -1.98
N PRO A 96 19.97 0.56 -1.18
CA PRO A 96 21.35 0.23 -1.51
C PRO A 96 21.59 -1.27 -1.71
N PHE A 97 21.00 -2.13 -0.87
CA PHE A 97 21.13 -3.59 -1.00
C PHE A 97 20.39 -4.13 -2.21
N TYR A 98 19.18 -3.65 -2.45
CA TYR A 98 18.34 -4.12 -3.54
C TYR A 98 18.94 -3.80 -4.92
N LEU A 99 19.42 -2.57 -5.11
CA LEU A 99 20.00 -2.16 -6.39
C LEU A 99 21.35 -2.84 -6.66
N ARG A 100 22.22 -2.97 -5.66
CA ARG A 100 23.48 -3.70 -5.79
C ARG A 100 23.26 -5.18 -6.13
N SER A 101 22.25 -5.78 -5.53
CA SER A 101 21.87 -7.15 -5.84
C SER A 101 21.30 -7.34 -7.24
N SER A 102 20.96 -6.26 -7.97
CA SER A 102 20.41 -6.29 -9.33
C SER A 102 19.22 -7.26 -9.51
N VAL A 103 18.44 -7.45 -8.46
CA VAL A 103 17.28 -8.36 -8.46
C VAL A 103 16.09 -7.79 -9.24
N TYR A 104 15.23 -8.66 -9.73
CA TYR A 104 13.94 -8.32 -10.34
C TYR A 104 12.80 -8.29 -9.33
N THR A 105 12.92 -9.10 -8.29
CA THR A 105 11.85 -9.29 -7.30
C THR A 105 12.40 -9.34 -5.88
N MET A 106 11.53 -9.03 -4.92
CA MET A 106 11.87 -9.17 -3.50
C MET A 106 12.11 -10.62 -3.08
N PRO A 107 11.34 -11.61 -3.57
CA PRO A 107 11.68 -13.01 -3.37
C PRO A 107 13.07 -13.40 -3.89
N GLU A 108 13.50 -12.83 -5.03
CA GLU A 108 14.86 -13.07 -5.54
C GLU A 108 15.94 -12.54 -4.60
N PHE A 109 15.73 -11.39 -3.95
CA PHE A 109 16.63 -10.89 -2.91
C PHE A 109 16.72 -11.87 -1.74
N LEU A 110 15.61 -12.47 -1.34
CA LEU A 110 15.56 -13.47 -0.28
C LEU A 110 16.31 -14.76 -0.66
N GLU A 111 16.25 -15.17 -1.94
CA GLU A 111 17.06 -16.30 -2.44
C GLU A 111 18.56 -16.00 -2.33
N ARG A 112 18.98 -14.78 -2.70
CA ARG A 112 20.40 -14.39 -2.59
C ARG A 112 20.87 -14.39 -1.15
N ARG A 113 20.06 -13.86 -0.24
CA ARG A 113 20.40 -13.78 1.19
C ARG A 113 20.25 -15.12 1.92
N PHE A 114 19.29 -15.93 1.56
CA PHE A 114 18.97 -17.19 2.25
C PHE A 114 19.03 -18.38 1.29
N ASN A 115 17.90 -18.75 0.67
CA ASN A 115 17.85 -19.91 -0.23
C ASN A 115 16.65 -19.85 -1.22
N PRO A 116 16.62 -20.73 -2.26
CA PRO A 116 15.52 -20.80 -3.22
C PRO A 116 14.16 -21.14 -2.60
N GLN A 117 14.11 -21.88 -1.49
CA GLN A 117 12.87 -22.24 -0.80
C GLN A 117 12.22 -21.01 -0.18
N SER A 118 13.01 -20.11 0.43
CA SER A 118 12.54 -18.83 0.96
C SER A 118 11.98 -17.93 -0.14
N ARG A 119 12.61 -17.89 -1.34
CA ARG A 119 12.08 -17.20 -2.52
C ARG A 119 10.70 -17.71 -2.89
N ARG A 120 10.57 -19.03 -3.11
CA ARG A 120 9.31 -19.65 -3.52
C ARG A 120 8.19 -19.42 -2.50
N LEU A 121 8.50 -19.57 -1.21
CA LEU A 121 7.55 -19.34 -0.14
C LEU A 121 7.06 -17.89 -0.13
N LEU A 122 7.96 -16.91 -0.15
CA LEU A 122 7.59 -15.49 -0.17
C LEU A 122 6.74 -15.14 -1.41
N THR A 123 7.10 -15.67 -2.58
CA THR A 123 6.29 -15.47 -3.80
C THR A 123 4.86 -15.96 -3.61
N ILE A 124 4.67 -17.16 -3.04
CA ILE A 124 3.34 -17.72 -2.77
C ILE A 124 2.57 -16.84 -1.78
N ILE A 125 3.21 -16.44 -0.67
CA ILE A 125 2.59 -15.58 0.35
C ILE A 125 2.16 -14.24 -0.26
N GLN A 126 3.01 -13.61 -1.06
CA GLN A 126 2.69 -12.33 -1.70
C GLN A 126 1.55 -12.46 -2.71
N LEU A 127 1.53 -13.52 -3.54
CA LEU A 127 0.43 -13.75 -4.49
C LEU A 127 -0.92 -13.96 -3.76
N ILE A 128 -0.94 -14.72 -2.67
CA ILE A 128 -2.12 -14.89 -1.82
C ILE A 128 -2.54 -13.55 -1.21
N SER A 129 -1.60 -12.80 -0.65
CA SER A 129 -1.85 -11.47 -0.07
C SER A 129 -2.46 -10.51 -1.10
N TYR A 130 -2.00 -10.54 -2.35
CA TYR A 130 -2.55 -9.69 -3.40
C TYR A 130 -4.00 -10.05 -3.76
N VAL A 131 -4.36 -11.32 -3.72
CA VAL A 131 -5.75 -11.75 -3.93
C VAL A 131 -6.64 -11.27 -2.78
N ILE A 132 -6.27 -11.63 -1.53
CA ILE A 132 -7.16 -11.46 -0.36
C ILE A 132 -7.16 -10.05 0.23
N ALA A 133 -6.06 -9.29 0.09
CA ALA A 133 -5.94 -7.97 0.70
C ALA A 133 -5.97 -6.82 -0.31
N LYS A 134 -5.34 -6.95 -1.49
CA LYS A 134 -5.19 -5.82 -2.39
C LYS A 134 -6.17 -5.82 -3.56
N ALA A 135 -6.14 -6.84 -4.40
CA ALA A 135 -7.01 -6.90 -5.58
C ALA A 135 -8.49 -6.87 -5.20
N SER A 136 -8.91 -7.72 -4.25
CA SER A 136 -10.30 -7.77 -3.79
C SER A 136 -10.77 -6.46 -3.17
N VAL A 137 -9.95 -5.84 -2.29
CA VAL A 137 -10.25 -4.55 -1.66
C VAL A 137 -10.38 -3.44 -2.70
N THR A 138 -9.43 -3.35 -3.64
CA THR A 138 -9.46 -2.33 -4.69
C THR A 138 -10.64 -2.51 -5.63
N ILE A 139 -10.97 -3.75 -6.01
CA ILE A 139 -12.15 -4.03 -6.87
C ILE A 139 -13.44 -3.70 -6.12
N PHE A 140 -13.58 -4.11 -4.87
CA PHE A 140 -14.75 -3.82 -4.04
C PHE A 140 -14.98 -2.31 -3.87
N ALA A 141 -13.95 -1.59 -3.43
CA ALA A 141 -14.06 -0.15 -3.23
C ALA A 141 -14.28 0.59 -4.56
N GLY A 142 -13.66 0.12 -5.64
CA GLY A 142 -13.91 0.64 -6.97
C GLY A 142 -15.34 0.45 -7.43
N ALA A 143 -15.91 -0.72 -7.19
CA ALA A 143 -17.32 -1.00 -7.49
C ALA A 143 -18.27 -0.08 -6.70
N LEU A 144 -17.97 0.19 -5.42
CA LEU A 144 -18.72 1.16 -4.62
C LEU A 144 -18.64 2.58 -5.21
N VAL A 145 -17.45 3.01 -5.64
CA VAL A 145 -17.27 4.32 -6.29
C VAL A 145 -18.09 4.40 -7.59
N PHE A 146 -18.05 3.38 -8.44
CA PHE A 146 -18.87 3.32 -9.66
C PHE A 146 -20.37 3.39 -9.34
N ASN A 147 -20.81 2.66 -8.31
CA ASN A 147 -22.20 2.70 -7.88
C ASN A 147 -22.60 4.09 -7.37
N GLN A 148 -21.83 4.69 -6.48
CA GLN A 148 -22.12 5.99 -5.85
C GLN A 148 -22.06 7.16 -6.86
N PHE A 149 -21.08 7.17 -7.76
CA PHE A 149 -20.85 8.29 -8.68
C PHE A 149 -21.59 8.13 -10.02
N LEU A 150 -21.69 6.92 -10.54
CA LEU A 150 -22.25 6.67 -11.87
C LEU A 150 -23.63 6.00 -11.83
N GLY A 151 -24.09 5.58 -10.65
CA GLY A 151 -25.34 4.84 -10.50
C GLY A 151 -25.33 3.46 -11.17
N VAL A 152 -24.14 2.92 -11.44
CA VAL A 152 -23.95 1.60 -12.06
C VAL A 152 -24.06 0.53 -10.99
N ASP A 153 -24.66 -0.60 -11.32
CA ASP A 153 -24.70 -1.75 -10.42
C ASP A 153 -23.31 -2.17 -9.96
N PHE A 154 -23.20 -2.64 -8.71
CA PHE A 154 -21.92 -2.99 -8.06
C PHE A 154 -21.07 -3.93 -8.91
N TRP A 155 -21.63 -5.06 -9.35
CA TRP A 155 -20.90 -6.06 -10.12
C TRP A 155 -20.52 -5.57 -11.53
N THR A 156 -21.41 -4.79 -12.15
CA THR A 156 -21.13 -4.15 -13.43
C THR A 156 -19.96 -3.16 -13.31
N GLY A 157 -19.94 -2.35 -12.23
CA GLY A 157 -18.84 -1.43 -11.94
C GLY A 157 -17.51 -2.18 -11.68
N ALA A 158 -17.56 -3.27 -10.93
CA ALA A 158 -16.40 -4.14 -10.70
C ALA A 158 -15.83 -4.70 -12.01
N ILE A 159 -16.68 -5.22 -12.90
CA ILE A 159 -16.27 -5.78 -14.19
C ILE A 159 -15.66 -4.69 -15.09
N ILE A 160 -16.29 -3.53 -15.20
CA ILE A 160 -15.77 -2.41 -15.99
C ILE A 160 -14.38 -2.01 -15.49
N LEU A 161 -14.21 -1.81 -14.18
CA LEU A 161 -12.93 -1.45 -13.58
C LEU A 161 -11.84 -2.46 -13.92
N VAL A 162 -12.13 -3.74 -13.71
CA VAL A 162 -11.22 -4.85 -13.93
C VAL A 162 -10.81 -4.96 -15.41
N VAL A 163 -11.78 -4.91 -16.33
CA VAL A 163 -11.51 -5.05 -17.77
C VAL A 163 -10.70 -3.86 -18.28
N VAL A 164 -11.11 -2.64 -17.97
CA VAL A 164 -10.41 -1.43 -18.45
C VAL A 164 -8.99 -1.38 -17.91
N THR A 165 -8.81 -1.64 -16.60
CA THR A 165 -7.48 -1.67 -15.99
C THR A 165 -6.62 -2.79 -16.55
N GLY A 166 -7.20 -3.99 -16.70
CA GLY A 166 -6.51 -5.16 -17.23
C GLY A 166 -5.97 -4.93 -18.64
N VAL A 167 -6.77 -4.33 -19.52
CA VAL A 167 -6.38 -4.09 -20.92
C VAL A 167 -5.11 -3.25 -21.01
N TYR A 168 -5.07 -2.07 -20.38
CA TYR A 168 -3.89 -1.22 -20.53
C TYR A 168 -2.66 -1.75 -19.78
N THR A 169 -2.86 -2.43 -18.63
CA THR A 169 -1.75 -3.02 -17.86
C THR A 169 -1.11 -4.17 -18.60
N VAL A 170 -1.93 -5.06 -19.18
CA VAL A 170 -1.48 -6.22 -19.96
C VAL A 170 -0.71 -5.78 -21.20
N LEU A 171 -1.10 -4.68 -21.84
CA LEU A 171 -0.45 -4.19 -23.05
C LEU A 171 0.83 -3.40 -22.77
N GLY A 172 0.88 -2.62 -21.69
CA GLY A 172 1.93 -1.61 -21.48
C GLY A 172 3.03 -1.96 -20.46
N GLY A 173 2.83 -2.99 -19.62
CA GLY A 173 3.79 -3.37 -18.58
C GLY A 173 4.08 -2.25 -17.58
N LEU A 174 5.20 -2.36 -16.83
CA LEU A 174 5.56 -1.41 -15.77
C LEU A 174 5.80 0.01 -16.29
N HIS A 175 6.37 0.16 -17.48
CA HIS A 175 6.64 1.48 -18.05
C HIS A 175 5.35 2.31 -18.23
N ALA A 176 4.31 1.71 -18.83
CA ALA A 176 3.02 2.39 -18.99
C ALA A 176 2.36 2.69 -17.65
N VAL A 177 2.40 1.72 -16.72
CA VAL A 177 1.82 1.87 -15.39
C VAL A 177 2.45 3.08 -14.67
N MET A 178 3.77 3.17 -14.59
CA MET A 178 4.44 4.23 -13.81
C MET A 178 4.24 5.64 -14.38
N TYR A 179 4.20 5.82 -15.69
CA TYR A 179 3.94 7.13 -16.28
C TYR A 179 2.47 7.57 -16.14
N THR A 180 1.52 6.65 -16.28
CA THR A 180 0.11 6.95 -16.02
C THR A 180 -0.11 7.25 -14.54
N GLU A 181 0.49 6.49 -13.63
CA GLU A 181 0.43 6.71 -12.18
C GLU A 181 0.95 8.09 -11.78
N ALA A 182 2.04 8.57 -12.38
CA ALA A 182 2.58 9.88 -12.07
C ALA A 182 1.59 11.02 -12.39
N ILE A 183 0.84 10.91 -13.50
CA ILE A 183 -0.20 11.88 -13.87
C ILE A 183 -1.41 11.74 -12.95
N GLN A 184 -1.81 10.51 -12.68
CA GLN A 184 -2.95 10.20 -11.82
C GLN A 184 -2.74 10.73 -10.39
N ALA A 185 -1.51 10.60 -9.85
CA ALA A 185 -1.13 11.14 -8.55
C ALA A 185 -1.37 12.66 -8.48
N ILE A 186 -0.94 13.40 -9.51
CA ILE A 186 -1.10 14.86 -9.56
C ILE A 186 -2.59 15.25 -9.54
N VAL A 187 -3.39 14.63 -10.40
CA VAL A 187 -4.82 14.95 -10.50
C VAL A 187 -5.56 14.61 -9.21
N LEU A 188 -5.25 13.44 -8.62
CA LEU A 188 -5.85 13.02 -7.36
C LEU A 188 -5.48 13.94 -6.20
N LEU A 189 -4.19 14.27 -6.05
CA LEU A 189 -3.72 15.15 -4.97
C LEU A 189 -4.35 16.53 -5.08
N LEU A 190 -4.33 17.14 -6.26
CA LEU A 190 -4.91 18.46 -6.48
C LEU A 190 -6.44 18.46 -6.30
N GLY A 191 -7.14 17.48 -6.85
CA GLY A 191 -8.59 17.36 -6.71
C GLY A 191 -9.02 17.17 -5.25
N SER A 192 -8.35 16.31 -4.50
CA SER A 192 -8.65 16.06 -3.09
C SER A 192 -8.26 17.24 -2.19
N LEU A 193 -7.18 17.96 -2.52
CA LEU A 193 -6.80 19.20 -1.83
C LEU A 193 -7.88 20.27 -2.02
N VAL A 194 -8.39 20.43 -3.23
CA VAL A 194 -9.50 21.36 -3.52
C VAL A 194 -10.74 20.97 -2.72
N LEU A 195 -11.10 19.68 -2.67
CA LEU A 195 -12.24 19.21 -1.84
C LEU A 195 -12.04 19.56 -0.36
N MET A 196 -10.84 19.35 0.18
CA MET A 196 -10.52 19.71 1.56
C MET A 196 -10.71 21.22 1.81
N ILE A 197 -10.23 22.07 0.90
CA ILE A 197 -10.37 23.54 1.02
C ILE A 197 -11.84 23.96 1.01
N PHE A 198 -12.63 23.48 0.06
CA PHE A 198 -14.08 23.77 0.01
C PHE A 198 -14.82 23.21 1.23
N GLY A 199 -14.45 22.01 1.68
CA GLY A 199 -15.02 21.42 2.89
C GLY A 199 -14.72 22.22 4.15
N LEU A 200 -13.48 22.72 4.29
CA LEU A 200 -13.11 23.60 5.41
C LEU A 200 -13.89 24.92 5.36
N GLN A 201 -14.05 25.53 4.19
CA GLN A 201 -14.86 26.74 4.04
C GLN A 201 -16.32 26.51 4.45
N GLU A 202 -16.90 25.35 4.07
CA GLU A 202 -18.30 25.02 4.38
C GLU A 202 -18.54 24.75 5.87
N VAL A 203 -17.55 24.18 6.58
CA VAL A 203 -17.60 24.00 8.05
C VAL A 203 -17.42 25.33 8.79
N GLY A 204 -16.74 26.30 8.21
CA GLY A 204 -16.43 27.60 8.82
C GLY A 204 -14.93 27.76 9.20
N GLY A 205 -14.06 26.97 8.59
CA GLY A 205 -12.60 27.00 8.79
C GLY A 205 -12.08 25.93 9.74
N TRP A 206 -10.76 25.97 9.97
CA TRP A 206 -10.07 24.97 10.78
C TRP A 206 -10.53 24.96 12.24
N ASP A 207 -10.64 26.14 12.86
CA ASP A 207 -11.05 26.25 14.26
C ASP A 207 -12.48 25.76 14.48
N ALA A 208 -13.39 26.07 13.53
CA ALA A 208 -14.76 25.57 13.57
C ALA A 208 -14.81 24.03 13.42
N LEU A 209 -13.97 23.45 12.56
CA LEU A 209 -13.84 22.00 12.43
C LEU A 209 -13.37 21.38 13.75
N MET A 210 -12.33 21.93 14.37
CA MET A 210 -11.77 21.41 15.63
C MET A 210 -12.74 21.51 16.80
N GLN A 211 -13.66 22.49 16.76
CA GLN A 211 -14.71 22.64 17.77
C GLN A 211 -15.91 21.71 17.51
N ALA A 212 -16.21 21.43 16.24
CA ALA A 212 -17.34 20.57 15.85
C ALA A 212 -17.05 19.06 16.03
N VAL A 213 -15.78 18.67 16.04
CA VAL A 213 -15.36 17.27 16.18
C VAL A 213 -15.04 16.98 17.64
N PRO A 214 -15.59 15.90 18.25
CA PRO A 214 -15.25 15.50 19.62
C PRO A 214 -13.76 15.27 19.81
N LYS A 215 -13.22 15.64 20.98
CA LYS A 215 -11.78 15.52 21.29
C LYS A 215 -11.26 14.10 21.16
N GLU A 216 -12.07 13.10 21.49
CA GLU A 216 -11.72 11.68 21.34
C GLU A 216 -11.43 11.33 19.87
N LYS A 217 -12.16 11.92 18.92
CA LYS A 217 -11.92 11.73 17.48
C LYS A 217 -10.71 12.51 16.95
N LEU A 218 -10.30 13.56 17.66
CA LEU A 218 -9.07 14.32 17.34
C LEU A 218 -7.81 13.68 17.93
N ASN A 219 -7.96 12.69 18.82
CA ASN A 219 -6.85 12.04 19.49
C ASN A 219 -6.33 10.84 18.71
N MET A 220 -5.07 10.88 18.29
CA MET A 220 -4.39 9.74 17.68
C MET A 220 -3.96 8.66 18.69
N PHE A 221 -3.98 8.96 19.98
CA PHE A 221 -3.53 8.09 21.07
C PHE A 221 -4.71 7.69 21.95
N LEU A 222 -5.59 6.82 21.41
CA LEU A 222 -6.75 6.34 22.16
C LEU A 222 -6.34 5.51 23.38
N PRO A 223 -7.16 5.44 24.45
CA PRO A 223 -6.81 4.69 25.65
C PRO A 223 -6.42 3.23 25.38
N LEU A 224 -5.64 2.63 26.29
CA LEU A 224 -5.29 1.20 26.21
C LEU A 224 -6.52 0.27 26.29
N SER A 225 -7.62 0.76 26.85
CA SER A 225 -8.90 0.06 26.92
C SER A 225 -9.73 0.16 25.64
N ASP A 226 -9.29 0.95 24.65
CA ASP A 226 -9.99 1.04 23.37
C ASP A 226 -10.00 -0.33 22.69
N PRO A 227 -11.19 -0.84 22.28
CA PRO A 227 -11.29 -2.19 21.74
C PRO A 227 -10.72 -2.32 20.33
N GLU A 228 -10.65 -1.23 19.58
CA GLU A 228 -10.26 -1.26 18.16
C GLU A 228 -8.82 -0.75 17.96
N PHE A 229 -8.48 0.43 18.51
CA PHE A 229 -7.20 1.10 18.28
C PHE A 229 -6.50 1.54 19.59
N PRO A 230 -6.17 0.62 20.53
CA PRO A 230 -5.37 1.00 21.70
C PRO A 230 -4.04 1.60 21.26
N TRP A 231 -3.65 2.77 21.81
CA TRP A 231 -2.50 3.55 21.34
C TRP A 231 -1.18 2.76 21.26
N LEU A 232 -0.92 1.91 22.26
CA LEU A 232 0.29 1.07 22.26
C LEU A 232 0.25 0.03 21.15
N GLY A 233 -0.94 -0.53 20.90
CA GLY A 233 -1.17 -1.49 19.82
C GLY A 233 -0.86 -0.87 18.46
N ILE A 234 -1.48 0.26 18.12
CA ILE A 234 -1.31 0.89 16.81
C ILE A 234 0.10 1.47 16.64
N LEU A 235 0.70 2.04 17.67
CA LEU A 235 2.04 2.63 17.61
C LEU A 235 3.12 1.57 17.30
N ILE A 236 2.96 0.33 17.75
CA ILE A 236 3.91 -0.75 17.50
C ILE A 236 3.53 -1.58 16.26
N ALA A 237 2.25 -1.94 16.10
CA ALA A 237 1.83 -2.78 14.98
C ALA A 237 1.89 -2.07 13.62
N SER A 238 1.51 -0.79 13.57
CA SER A 238 1.52 -0.02 12.33
C SER A 238 2.92 0.03 11.67
N PRO A 239 4.04 0.29 12.37
CA PRO A 239 5.38 0.20 11.78
C PRO A 239 5.76 -1.20 11.30
N ILE A 240 5.30 -2.28 11.95
CA ILE A 240 5.58 -3.66 11.52
C ILE A 240 4.92 -3.91 10.16
N VAL A 241 3.64 -3.57 10.02
CA VAL A 241 2.92 -3.64 8.75
C VAL A 241 3.57 -2.72 7.71
N GLY A 242 3.96 -1.51 8.12
CA GLY A 242 4.63 -0.54 7.26
C GLY A 242 5.98 -1.03 6.74
N LEU A 243 6.81 -1.67 7.54
CA LEU A 243 8.08 -2.27 7.10
C LEU A 243 7.86 -3.32 6.02
N TRP A 244 6.89 -4.20 6.21
CA TRP A 244 6.52 -5.16 5.16
C TRP A 244 6.05 -4.43 3.90
N TYR A 245 5.08 -3.53 4.02
CA TYR A 245 4.44 -2.88 2.89
C TYR A 245 5.39 -2.00 2.08
N TRP A 246 6.15 -1.11 2.75
CA TRP A 246 6.99 -0.14 2.08
C TRP A 246 8.37 -0.69 1.69
N CYS A 247 8.94 -1.60 2.50
CA CYS A 247 10.32 -2.02 2.33
C CYS A 247 10.48 -3.39 1.67
N THR A 248 9.42 -4.23 1.61
CA THR A 248 9.56 -5.63 1.17
C THR A 248 8.49 -6.09 0.18
N ASP A 249 7.40 -5.34 0.05
CA ASP A 249 6.34 -5.70 -0.89
C ASP A 249 6.75 -5.37 -2.33
N GLN A 250 6.64 -6.35 -3.22
CA GLN A 250 7.02 -6.23 -4.63
C GLN A 250 6.35 -5.04 -5.31
N HIS A 251 5.07 -4.84 -5.05
CA HIS A 251 4.27 -3.81 -5.68
C HIS A 251 4.76 -2.37 -5.39
N ILE A 252 5.43 -2.13 -4.28
CA ILE A 252 6.07 -0.84 -3.95
C ILE A 252 7.53 -0.84 -4.37
N VAL A 253 8.30 -1.83 -3.93
CA VAL A 253 9.76 -1.84 -4.10
C VAL A 253 10.17 -1.92 -5.58
N GLN A 254 9.34 -2.53 -6.42
CA GLN A 254 9.57 -2.62 -7.87
C GLN A 254 9.79 -1.24 -8.52
N ARG A 255 9.18 -0.17 -7.99
CA ARG A 255 9.41 1.21 -8.45
C ARG A 255 10.84 1.66 -8.21
N CYS A 256 11.40 1.34 -7.05
CA CYS A 256 12.79 1.62 -6.73
C CYS A 256 13.76 0.78 -7.58
N LEU A 257 13.41 -0.49 -7.87
CA LEU A 257 14.21 -1.36 -8.74
C LEU A 257 14.27 -0.89 -10.18
N ALA A 258 13.29 -0.09 -10.64
CA ALA A 258 13.24 0.53 -11.95
C ALA A 258 14.09 1.81 -12.06
N ALA A 259 14.75 2.23 -10.99
CA ALA A 259 15.55 3.44 -10.94
C ALA A 259 16.82 3.33 -11.80
N LYS A 260 17.23 4.46 -12.38
CA LYS A 260 18.44 4.59 -13.15
C LYS A 260 19.72 4.33 -12.33
N ASN A 261 19.70 4.71 -11.05
CA ASN A 261 20.79 4.52 -10.09
C ASN A 261 20.30 4.70 -8.66
N GLU A 262 21.20 4.49 -7.67
CA GLU A 262 20.87 4.60 -6.24
C GLU A 262 20.44 6.02 -5.84
N GLN A 263 21.02 7.06 -6.43
CA GLN A 263 20.66 8.45 -6.18
C GLN A 263 19.20 8.73 -6.58
N GLU A 264 18.80 8.31 -7.78
CA GLU A 264 17.44 8.49 -8.29
C GLU A 264 16.43 7.70 -7.44
N ALA A 265 16.76 6.47 -7.04
CA ALA A 265 15.91 5.67 -6.17
C ALA A 265 15.72 6.33 -4.80
N ARG A 266 16.83 6.78 -4.16
CA ARG A 266 16.77 7.43 -2.84
C ARG A 266 15.99 8.75 -2.90
N ARG A 267 16.25 9.60 -3.87
CA ARG A 267 15.49 10.85 -4.05
C ARG A 267 14.04 10.59 -4.37
N GLY A 268 13.74 9.54 -5.13
CA GLY A 268 12.38 9.08 -5.39
C GLY A 268 11.66 8.68 -4.09
N THR A 269 12.32 7.97 -3.19
CA THR A 269 11.72 7.63 -1.88
C THR A 269 11.58 8.83 -0.96
N ILE A 270 12.53 9.79 -0.95
CA ILE A 270 12.39 11.03 -0.19
C ILE A 270 11.19 11.83 -0.72
N PHE A 271 11.05 11.97 -2.03
CA PHE A 271 9.90 12.63 -2.64
C PHE A 271 8.58 11.90 -2.33
N ALA A 272 8.56 10.57 -2.42
CA ALA A 272 7.41 9.76 -2.01
C ALA A 272 7.05 9.98 -0.53
N ALA A 273 8.03 10.13 0.36
CA ALA A 273 7.81 10.39 1.77
C ALA A 273 7.13 11.75 2.00
N PHE A 274 7.49 12.80 1.26
CA PHE A 274 6.75 14.07 1.28
C PHE A 274 5.32 13.89 0.77
N LEU A 275 5.15 13.22 -0.36
CA LEU A 275 3.83 13.00 -0.93
C LEU A 275 2.94 12.15 0.00
N LYS A 276 3.52 11.20 0.75
CA LYS A 276 2.79 10.33 1.70
C LYS A 276 2.29 11.08 2.95
N LEU A 277 2.73 12.30 3.20
CA LEU A 277 2.11 13.16 4.22
C LEU A 277 0.73 13.67 3.78
N MET A 278 0.51 13.79 2.46
CA MET A 278 -0.72 14.38 1.91
C MET A 278 -2.00 13.59 2.25
N PRO A 279 -2.05 12.25 2.17
CA PRO A 279 -3.25 11.47 2.50
C PRO A 279 -3.85 11.76 3.88
N PHE A 280 -3.03 12.09 4.88
CA PHE A 280 -3.53 12.54 6.16
C PHE A 280 -4.44 13.78 6.01
N PHE A 281 -4.00 14.76 5.24
CA PHE A 281 -4.76 16.00 5.04
C PHE A 281 -5.89 15.83 4.03
N ILE A 282 -5.65 15.17 2.91
CA ILE A 282 -6.58 15.17 1.77
C ILE A 282 -7.62 14.03 1.79
N PHE A 283 -7.52 13.07 2.71
CA PHE A 283 -8.51 12.00 2.89
C PHE A 283 -9.00 11.89 4.33
N LEU A 284 -8.11 11.91 5.32
CA LEU A 284 -8.51 11.76 6.72
C LEU A 284 -9.23 13.03 7.22
N ILE A 285 -8.68 14.22 6.99
CA ILE A 285 -9.35 15.47 7.38
C ILE A 285 -10.70 15.65 6.68
N PRO A 286 -10.88 15.38 5.37
CA PRO A 286 -12.22 15.34 4.76
C PRO A 286 -13.21 14.40 5.44
N GLY A 287 -12.76 13.27 5.97
CA GLY A 287 -13.62 12.40 6.79
C GLY A 287 -14.14 13.09 8.05
N LEU A 288 -13.28 13.85 8.76
CA LEU A 288 -13.70 14.68 9.90
C LEU A 288 -14.62 15.83 9.47
N ILE A 289 -14.36 16.44 8.32
CA ILE A 289 -15.25 17.48 7.74
C ILE A 289 -16.62 16.88 7.44
N ALA A 290 -16.69 15.70 6.85
CA ALA A 290 -17.96 15.03 6.58
C ALA A 290 -18.73 14.75 7.88
N TYR A 291 -18.04 14.30 8.94
CA TYR A 291 -18.63 14.14 10.26
C TYR A 291 -19.20 15.47 10.80
N ALA A 292 -18.41 16.55 10.76
CA ALA A 292 -18.83 17.86 11.25
C ALA A 292 -20.02 18.42 10.47
N LEU A 293 -20.02 18.32 9.14
CA LEU A 293 -21.12 18.77 8.28
C LEU A 293 -22.40 17.96 8.52
N HIS A 294 -22.27 16.66 8.78
CA HIS A 294 -23.41 15.81 9.14
C HIS A 294 -23.99 16.24 10.50
N ALA A 295 -23.15 16.46 11.50
CA ALA A 295 -23.55 16.95 12.82
C ALA A 295 -24.22 18.33 12.75
N GLN A 296 -23.81 19.20 11.80
CA GLN A 296 -24.45 20.49 11.52
C GLN A 296 -25.74 20.39 10.68
N GLY A 297 -26.14 19.18 10.25
CA GLY A 297 -27.31 18.97 9.40
C GLY A 297 -27.15 19.44 7.94
N LYS A 298 -25.92 19.76 7.50
CA LYS A 298 -25.63 20.26 6.15
C LYS A 298 -25.53 19.15 5.10
N ILE A 299 -25.14 17.95 5.52
CA ILE A 299 -25.12 16.76 4.67
C ILE A 299 -25.77 15.59 5.41
N GLN A 300 -26.27 14.61 4.65
CA GLN A 300 -26.76 13.35 5.20
C GLN A 300 -25.70 12.26 4.98
N LEU A 301 -25.27 11.59 6.04
CA LEU A 301 -24.24 10.57 6.03
C LEU A 301 -24.78 9.31 6.72
N ASP A 302 -25.50 8.49 5.96
CA ASP A 302 -26.10 7.24 6.45
C ASP A 302 -25.07 6.10 6.54
N ASP A 303 -24.07 6.11 5.66
CA ASP A 303 -22.92 5.20 5.64
C ASP A 303 -21.63 6.01 5.66
N THR A 304 -20.77 5.78 6.65
CA THR A 304 -19.49 6.48 6.76
C THR A 304 -18.56 6.21 5.59
N ASN A 305 -18.64 5.03 4.94
CA ASN A 305 -17.87 4.76 3.72
C ASN A 305 -18.23 5.69 2.56
N ALA A 306 -19.42 6.29 2.58
CA ALA A 306 -19.84 7.27 1.61
C ALA A 306 -19.36 8.72 1.90
N ALA A 307 -18.60 8.95 3.00
CA ALA A 307 -18.18 10.29 3.44
C ALA A 307 -17.55 11.12 2.32
N PHE A 308 -16.54 10.61 1.65
CA PHE A 308 -15.85 11.30 0.57
C PHE A 308 -16.74 11.52 -0.66
N PRO A 309 -17.43 10.50 -1.20
CA PRO A 309 -18.42 10.70 -2.28
C PRO A 309 -19.50 11.72 -1.95
N VAL A 310 -20.09 11.67 -0.76
CA VAL A 310 -21.13 12.62 -0.32
C VAL A 310 -20.60 14.05 -0.29
N MET A 311 -19.38 14.26 0.22
CA MET A 311 -18.76 15.59 0.18
C MET A 311 -18.55 16.09 -1.25
N VAL A 312 -18.04 15.25 -2.15
CA VAL A 312 -17.86 15.62 -3.56
C VAL A 312 -19.18 16.06 -4.17
N LYS A 313 -20.26 15.31 -3.91
CA LYS A 313 -21.60 15.62 -4.40
C LYS A 313 -22.16 16.93 -3.85
N SER A 314 -21.97 17.18 -2.56
CA SER A 314 -22.66 18.26 -1.84
C SER A 314 -21.92 19.59 -1.89
N ILE A 315 -20.58 19.56 -1.96
CA ILE A 315 -19.75 20.75 -1.76
C ILE A 315 -19.05 21.20 -3.05
N MET A 316 -18.64 20.24 -3.91
CA MET A 316 -17.82 20.58 -5.07
C MET A 316 -18.63 21.30 -6.16
N PRO A 317 -18.10 22.39 -6.74
CA PRO A 317 -18.68 23.03 -7.91
C PRO A 317 -18.75 22.11 -9.12
N VAL A 318 -19.72 22.36 -10.00
CA VAL A 318 -19.87 21.68 -11.30
C VAL A 318 -18.57 21.85 -12.12
N GLY A 319 -18.12 20.83 -12.79
CA GLY A 319 -16.84 20.75 -13.51
C GLY A 319 -15.72 20.23 -12.64
N LEU A 320 -15.48 20.78 -11.45
CA LEU A 320 -14.50 20.23 -10.50
C LEU A 320 -14.90 18.86 -9.97
N ARG A 321 -16.21 18.58 -9.82
CA ARG A 321 -16.71 17.21 -9.55
C ARG A 321 -16.26 16.22 -10.60
N GLY A 322 -16.33 16.60 -11.88
CA GLY A 322 -15.89 15.75 -12.99
C GLY A 322 -14.40 15.49 -12.96
N VAL A 323 -13.56 16.51 -12.69
CA VAL A 323 -12.11 16.35 -12.54
C VAL A 323 -11.80 15.37 -11.41
N LEU A 324 -12.42 15.58 -10.25
CA LEU A 324 -12.19 14.71 -9.08
C LEU A 324 -12.72 13.29 -9.33
N ALA A 325 -13.91 13.13 -9.90
CA ALA A 325 -14.44 11.81 -10.26
C ALA A 325 -13.52 11.07 -11.24
N GLY A 326 -13.02 11.78 -12.27
CA GLY A 326 -12.01 11.22 -13.19
C GLY A 326 -10.73 10.83 -12.46
N GLY A 327 -10.24 11.69 -11.56
CA GLY A 327 -9.07 11.41 -10.71
C GLY A 327 -9.28 10.19 -9.79
N LEU A 328 -10.47 10.02 -9.23
CA LEU A 328 -10.83 8.86 -8.41
C LEU A 328 -10.85 7.57 -9.23
N LEU A 329 -11.52 7.57 -10.38
CA LEU A 329 -11.55 6.43 -11.29
C LEU A 329 -10.13 6.02 -11.70
N ALA A 330 -9.28 6.99 -11.95
CA ALA A 330 -7.91 6.73 -12.31
C ALA A 330 -7.06 6.20 -11.15
N ALA A 331 -7.25 6.70 -9.94
CA ALA A 331 -6.56 6.16 -8.75
C ALA A 331 -6.91 4.67 -8.52
N LEU A 332 -8.20 4.32 -8.71
CA LEU A 332 -8.65 2.92 -8.68
C LEU A 332 -7.93 2.06 -9.71
N MET A 333 -7.89 2.55 -10.94
CA MET A 333 -7.22 1.86 -12.05
C MET A 333 -5.71 1.74 -11.82
N SER A 334 -5.08 2.78 -11.28
CA SER A 334 -3.66 2.83 -10.94
C SER A 334 -3.27 1.78 -9.90
N SER A 335 -3.96 1.79 -8.77
CA SER A 335 -3.70 0.84 -7.67
C SER A 335 -3.86 -0.60 -8.16
N LEU A 336 -4.92 -0.90 -8.91
CA LEU A 336 -5.18 -2.22 -9.45
C LEU A 336 -4.13 -2.63 -10.50
N ALA A 337 -3.72 -1.71 -11.38
CA ALA A 337 -2.66 -1.94 -12.36
C ALA A 337 -1.32 -2.28 -11.71
N SER A 338 -1.01 -1.63 -10.60
CA SER A 338 0.20 -1.89 -9.81
C SER A 338 0.22 -3.30 -9.25
N VAL A 339 -0.91 -3.74 -8.68
CA VAL A 339 -1.08 -5.12 -8.19
C VAL A 339 -0.95 -6.13 -9.32
N TYR A 340 -1.57 -5.87 -10.45
CA TYR A 340 -1.49 -6.75 -11.63
C TYR A 340 -0.06 -6.91 -12.14
N ASN A 341 0.66 -5.81 -12.24
CA ASN A 341 2.05 -5.84 -12.71
C ASN A 341 2.95 -6.57 -11.71
N ALA A 342 2.76 -6.37 -10.40
CA ALA A 342 3.51 -7.08 -9.37
C ALA A 342 3.23 -8.60 -9.42
N CYS A 343 1.97 -9.01 -9.54
CA CYS A 343 1.59 -10.43 -9.68
C CYS A 343 2.19 -11.06 -10.94
N SER A 344 2.11 -10.34 -12.06
CA SER A 344 2.70 -10.76 -13.33
C SER A 344 4.20 -11.02 -13.18
N THR A 345 4.91 -10.08 -12.55
CA THR A 345 6.35 -10.18 -12.31
C THR A 345 6.69 -11.36 -11.41
N LEU A 346 6.02 -11.45 -10.24
CA LEU A 346 6.27 -12.51 -9.27
C LEU A 346 6.03 -13.90 -9.86
N TYR A 347 4.89 -14.13 -10.49
CA TYR A 347 4.59 -15.43 -11.06
C TYR A 347 5.55 -15.78 -12.20
N THR A 348 5.80 -14.85 -13.11
CA THR A 348 6.63 -15.10 -14.29
C THR A 348 8.09 -15.33 -13.92
N ILE A 349 8.67 -14.48 -13.09
CA ILE A 349 10.11 -14.52 -12.79
C ILE A 349 10.42 -15.55 -11.70
N ASP A 350 9.59 -15.64 -10.66
CA ASP A 350 9.90 -16.45 -9.49
C ASP A 350 9.36 -17.89 -9.56
N ILE A 351 8.32 -18.14 -10.37
CA ILE A 351 7.74 -19.48 -10.52
C ILE A 351 7.99 -20.02 -11.92
N TYR A 352 7.47 -19.35 -12.96
CA TYR A 352 7.47 -19.92 -14.32
C TYR A 352 8.89 -19.99 -14.90
N LYS A 353 9.66 -18.92 -14.89
CA LYS A 353 11.04 -18.89 -15.42
C LYS A 353 11.97 -19.89 -14.72
N LYS A 354 11.76 -20.10 -13.42
CA LYS A 354 12.52 -21.10 -12.64
C LYS A 354 12.21 -22.54 -13.07
N SER A 355 10.97 -22.82 -13.49
CA SER A 355 10.55 -24.13 -13.99
C SER A 355 10.84 -24.32 -15.48
N HIS A 356 10.98 -23.22 -16.23
CA HIS A 356 11.22 -23.20 -17.67
C HIS A 356 12.38 -22.23 -18.00
N PRO A 357 13.63 -22.58 -17.68
CA PRO A 357 14.80 -21.70 -17.88
C PRO A 357 14.99 -21.27 -19.34
N GLU A 358 14.60 -22.14 -20.30
CA GLU A 358 14.72 -21.93 -21.75
C GLU A 358 13.56 -21.09 -22.35
N ALA A 359 12.63 -20.60 -21.53
CA ALA A 359 11.51 -19.81 -22.00
C ALA A 359 11.98 -18.52 -22.67
N SER A 360 11.46 -18.24 -23.87
CA SER A 360 11.78 -17.00 -24.59
C SER A 360 11.18 -15.77 -23.89
N GLU A 361 11.75 -14.58 -24.13
CA GLU A 361 11.25 -13.31 -23.62
C GLU A 361 9.75 -13.11 -23.94
N LYS A 362 9.33 -13.38 -25.17
CA LYS A 362 7.91 -13.28 -25.58
C LYS A 362 7.00 -14.26 -24.81
N GLN A 363 7.50 -15.45 -24.53
CA GLN A 363 6.77 -16.44 -23.73
C GLN A 363 6.61 -15.99 -22.30
N LEU A 364 7.65 -15.42 -21.68
CA LEU A 364 7.60 -14.87 -20.32
C LEU A 364 6.59 -13.72 -20.21
N VAL A 365 6.58 -12.80 -21.18
CA VAL A 365 5.58 -11.72 -21.23
C VAL A 365 4.15 -12.27 -21.38
N LYS A 366 3.95 -13.30 -22.25
CA LYS A 366 2.63 -13.95 -22.40
C LYS A 366 2.15 -14.60 -21.10
N VAL A 367 3.05 -15.28 -20.39
CA VAL A 367 2.74 -15.91 -19.10
C VAL A 367 2.38 -14.86 -18.05
N GLY A 368 3.10 -13.73 -18.01
CA GLY A 368 2.76 -12.62 -17.14
C GLY A 368 1.34 -12.08 -17.38
N ARG A 369 0.94 -11.94 -18.62
CA ARG A 369 -0.43 -11.54 -19.00
C ARG A 369 -1.50 -12.52 -18.51
N ILE A 370 -1.24 -13.81 -18.61
CA ILE A 370 -2.15 -14.86 -18.11
C ILE A 370 -2.23 -14.81 -16.58
N ALA A 371 -1.09 -14.69 -15.90
CA ALA A 371 -1.04 -14.58 -14.44
C ALA A 371 -1.87 -13.40 -13.92
N THR A 372 -1.78 -12.25 -14.61
CA THR A 372 -2.63 -11.07 -14.31
C THR A 372 -4.11 -11.45 -14.36
N ALA A 373 -4.57 -12.06 -15.43
CA ALA A 373 -5.99 -12.43 -15.61
C ALA A 373 -6.47 -13.38 -14.49
N VAL A 374 -5.66 -14.36 -14.10
CA VAL A 374 -5.99 -15.30 -13.03
C VAL A 374 -6.13 -14.59 -11.68
N ILE A 375 -5.20 -13.70 -11.32
CA ILE A 375 -5.25 -12.96 -10.04
C ILE A 375 -6.51 -12.07 -9.96
N VAL A 376 -6.88 -11.47 -11.07
CA VAL A 376 -8.11 -10.66 -11.17
C VAL A 376 -9.34 -11.49 -10.84
N LEU A 377 -9.49 -12.64 -11.49
CA LEU A 377 -10.63 -13.53 -11.27
C LEU A 377 -10.68 -14.03 -9.82
N LEU A 378 -9.53 -14.38 -9.24
CA LEU A 378 -9.45 -14.80 -7.84
C LEU A 378 -9.79 -13.64 -6.88
N GLY A 379 -9.34 -12.41 -7.16
CA GLY A 379 -9.69 -11.23 -6.38
C GLY A 379 -11.19 -10.95 -6.39
N MET A 380 -11.85 -11.04 -7.54
CA MET A 380 -13.32 -10.92 -7.63
C MET A 380 -14.04 -12.03 -6.85
N ALA A 381 -13.56 -13.27 -6.93
CA ALA A 381 -14.16 -14.41 -6.22
C ALA A 381 -14.03 -14.29 -4.68
N TRP A 382 -13.05 -13.51 -4.19
CA TRP A 382 -12.86 -13.29 -2.74
C TRP A 382 -13.83 -12.26 -2.15
N ILE A 383 -14.39 -11.35 -2.94
CA ILE A 383 -15.23 -10.23 -2.48
C ILE A 383 -16.37 -10.69 -1.55
N PRO A 384 -17.13 -11.77 -1.82
CA PRO A 384 -18.22 -12.20 -0.93
C PRO A 384 -17.77 -12.59 0.49
N LEU A 385 -16.50 -12.98 0.67
CA LEU A 385 -15.97 -13.38 1.98
C LEU A 385 -15.54 -12.16 2.83
N MET A 386 -15.24 -11.04 2.21
CA MET A 386 -14.79 -9.83 2.91
C MET A 386 -15.83 -9.30 3.90
N GLY A 387 -17.11 -9.31 3.52
CA GLY A 387 -18.21 -8.84 4.37
C GLY A 387 -18.45 -9.65 5.64
N ARG A 388 -17.77 -10.80 5.81
CA ARG A 388 -17.83 -11.60 7.05
C ARG A 388 -16.78 -11.21 8.09
N ILE A 389 -15.81 -10.37 7.73
CA ILE A 389 -14.62 -10.09 8.56
C ILE A 389 -14.79 -8.79 9.33
N ASP A 390 -15.17 -7.71 8.66
CA ASP A 390 -15.31 -6.38 9.26
C ASP A 390 -16.28 -5.53 8.43
N ASP A 391 -16.95 -4.58 9.10
CA ASP A 391 -17.87 -3.64 8.47
C ASP A 391 -17.15 -2.47 7.79
N GLY A 392 -15.84 -2.30 8.05
CA GLY A 392 -15.00 -1.22 7.52
C GLY A 392 -13.93 -1.72 6.55
N LEU A 393 -13.97 -1.24 5.29
CA LEU A 393 -13.02 -1.66 4.25
C LEU A 393 -11.56 -1.43 4.64
N TYR A 394 -11.25 -0.28 5.26
CA TYR A 394 -9.88 0.06 5.67
C TYR A 394 -9.41 -0.82 6.82
N ASN A 395 -10.28 -1.08 7.81
CA ASN A 395 -9.99 -1.96 8.94
C ASN A 395 -9.75 -3.40 8.47
N TYR A 396 -10.59 -3.90 7.54
CA TYR A 396 -10.37 -5.19 6.91
C TYR A 396 -8.98 -5.28 6.29
N LEU A 397 -8.59 -4.28 5.49
CA LEU A 397 -7.28 -4.24 4.84
C LEU A 397 -6.15 -4.29 5.88
N GLN A 398 -6.21 -3.45 6.91
CA GLN A 398 -5.17 -3.38 7.95
C GLN A 398 -5.11 -4.67 8.79
N SER A 399 -6.25 -5.28 9.11
CA SER A 399 -6.28 -6.53 9.86
C SER A 399 -5.66 -7.69 9.07
N VAL A 400 -6.02 -7.87 7.81
CA VAL A 400 -5.44 -8.92 6.95
C VAL A 400 -3.94 -8.71 6.74
N GLN A 401 -3.50 -7.47 6.53
CA GLN A 401 -2.08 -7.16 6.43
C GLN A 401 -1.34 -7.47 7.74
N SER A 402 -1.96 -7.20 8.89
CA SER A 402 -1.40 -7.52 10.21
C SER A 402 -1.21 -9.02 10.47
N TYR A 403 -1.91 -9.89 9.74
CA TYR A 403 -1.76 -11.35 9.84
C TYR A 403 -0.66 -11.90 8.93
N LEU A 404 -0.32 -11.20 7.85
CA LEU A 404 0.63 -11.67 6.85
C LEU A 404 2.00 -10.98 6.93
N ALA A 405 2.04 -9.73 7.33
CA ALA A 405 3.23 -8.88 7.32
C ALA A 405 4.31 -9.30 8.34
N PRO A 406 3.99 -9.64 9.60
CA PRO A 406 4.99 -9.76 10.66
C PRO A 406 6.13 -10.73 10.37
N PRO A 407 5.92 -11.99 9.89
CA PRO A 407 7.01 -12.90 9.62
C PRO A 407 7.91 -12.43 8.48
N ILE A 408 7.35 -11.76 7.48
CA ILE A 408 8.13 -11.22 6.36
C ILE A 408 8.96 -10.03 6.83
N ALA A 409 8.36 -9.08 7.57
CA ALA A 409 9.05 -7.94 8.14
C ALA A 409 10.22 -8.36 9.04
N ALA A 410 10.02 -9.39 9.88
CA ALA A 410 11.07 -9.92 10.74
C ALA A 410 12.25 -10.48 9.95
N VAL A 411 11.99 -11.28 8.92
CA VAL A 411 13.04 -11.93 8.11
C VAL A 411 13.82 -10.91 7.29
N PHE A 412 13.16 -9.92 6.68
CA PHE A 412 13.85 -8.88 5.91
C PHE A 412 14.64 -7.94 6.81
N LEU A 413 14.02 -7.41 7.86
CA LEU A 413 14.68 -6.47 8.77
C LEU A 413 15.92 -7.10 9.38
N LEU A 414 15.75 -8.23 10.07
CA LEU A 414 16.88 -8.88 10.76
C LEU A 414 17.86 -9.51 9.77
N GLY A 415 17.39 -9.95 8.60
CA GLY A 415 18.24 -10.54 7.55
C GLY A 415 19.29 -9.59 7.00
N VAL A 416 18.99 -8.28 6.95
CA VAL A 416 19.95 -7.26 6.50
C VAL A 416 20.90 -6.81 7.63
N PHE A 417 20.42 -6.84 8.89
CA PHE A 417 21.24 -6.39 10.03
C PHE A 417 22.13 -7.48 10.62
N PHE A 418 21.70 -8.75 10.63
CA PHE A 418 22.38 -9.84 11.35
C PHE A 418 22.89 -10.94 10.41
N LYS A 419 24.21 -10.97 10.19
CA LYS A 419 24.86 -11.96 9.33
C LYS A 419 24.72 -13.42 9.80
N ARG A 420 24.47 -13.66 11.11
CA ARG A 420 24.36 -15.00 11.70
C ARG A 420 23.06 -15.73 11.32
N LEU A 421 22.03 -14.99 10.94
CA LEU A 421 20.76 -15.58 10.56
C LEU A 421 20.89 -16.37 9.25
N ASN A 422 20.30 -17.56 9.23
CA ASN A 422 20.44 -18.52 8.15
C ASN A 422 19.11 -18.86 7.46
N ALA A 423 19.20 -19.68 6.40
CA ALA A 423 18.06 -20.05 5.58
C ALA A 423 17.01 -20.88 6.32
N GLN A 424 17.43 -21.78 7.24
CA GLN A 424 16.49 -22.58 8.03
C GLN A 424 15.66 -21.71 8.95
N GLY A 425 16.29 -20.75 9.64
CA GLY A 425 15.59 -19.80 10.50
C GLY A 425 14.60 -18.94 9.72
N ALA A 426 15.03 -18.38 8.59
CA ALA A 426 14.17 -17.55 7.75
C ALA A 426 12.97 -18.32 7.20
N TYR A 427 13.19 -19.51 6.66
CA TYR A 427 12.14 -20.37 6.12
C TYR A 427 11.14 -20.79 7.22
N SER A 428 11.63 -21.29 8.36
CA SER A 428 10.77 -21.72 9.47
C SER A 428 9.93 -20.57 10.02
N SER A 429 10.52 -19.39 10.20
CA SER A 429 9.81 -18.19 10.67
C SER A 429 8.68 -17.81 9.72
N MET A 430 8.94 -17.77 8.41
CA MET A 430 7.91 -17.44 7.42
C MET A 430 6.81 -18.50 7.32
N VAL A 431 7.15 -19.80 7.35
CA VAL A 431 6.15 -20.88 7.27
C VAL A 431 5.22 -20.86 8.48
N ILE A 432 5.80 -20.88 9.68
CA ILE A 432 5.02 -20.94 10.92
C ILE A 432 4.20 -19.65 11.08
N GLY A 433 4.81 -18.48 10.82
CA GLY A 433 4.13 -17.21 10.90
C GLY A 433 2.99 -17.09 9.89
N PHE A 434 3.18 -17.56 8.67
CA PHE A 434 2.11 -17.59 7.65
C PHE A 434 0.96 -18.52 8.05
N ILE A 435 1.26 -19.72 8.56
CA ILE A 435 0.22 -20.66 9.04
C ILE A 435 -0.59 -20.02 10.17
N LEU A 436 0.06 -19.38 11.15
CA LEU A 436 -0.63 -18.71 12.25
C LEU A 436 -1.48 -17.53 11.77
N GLY A 437 -0.96 -16.74 10.84
CA GLY A 437 -1.71 -15.63 10.24
C GLY A 437 -2.93 -16.09 9.46
N MET A 438 -2.80 -17.14 8.66
CA MET A 438 -3.93 -17.73 7.91
C MET A 438 -4.94 -18.41 8.84
N ALA A 439 -4.48 -19.05 9.91
CA ALA A 439 -5.37 -19.61 10.94
C ALA A 439 -6.19 -18.50 11.61
N LYS A 440 -5.55 -17.37 11.97
CA LYS A 440 -6.25 -16.20 12.53
C LYS A 440 -7.30 -15.66 11.56
N LEU A 441 -6.94 -15.47 10.28
CA LEU A 441 -7.87 -14.99 9.24
C LEU A 441 -9.07 -15.96 9.09
N THR A 442 -8.80 -17.26 8.99
CA THR A 442 -9.84 -18.27 8.83
C THR A 442 -10.80 -18.28 10.02
N LEU A 443 -10.27 -18.30 11.24
CA LEU A 443 -11.09 -18.28 12.45
C LEU A 443 -11.89 -16.98 12.59
N GLN A 444 -11.37 -15.86 12.14
CA GLN A 444 -12.09 -14.59 12.14
C GLN A 444 -13.27 -14.59 11.13
N ILE A 445 -13.10 -15.19 9.95
CA ILE A 445 -14.20 -15.36 8.97
C ILE A 445 -15.36 -16.16 9.58
N PHE A 446 -15.05 -17.15 10.39
CA PHE A 446 -16.02 -18.04 11.03
C PHE A 446 -16.26 -17.72 12.52
N GLN A 447 -15.90 -16.52 12.99
CA GLN A 447 -15.98 -16.16 14.43
C GLN A 447 -17.39 -16.30 15.02
N HIS A 448 -18.41 -16.02 14.22
CA HIS A 448 -19.82 -16.13 14.65
C HIS A 448 -20.29 -17.58 14.80
N ASP A 449 -19.61 -18.54 14.20
CA ASP A 449 -19.90 -19.95 14.28
C ASP A 449 -19.16 -20.62 15.45
N LEU A 450 -18.26 -19.90 16.12
CA LEU A 450 -17.46 -20.39 17.24
C LEU A 450 -18.19 -20.20 18.57
N THR A 451 -18.04 -21.14 19.49
CA THR A 451 -18.63 -21.06 20.84
C THR A 451 -18.02 -19.86 21.60
N PRO A 452 -18.85 -18.87 22.04
CA PRO A 452 -18.37 -17.74 22.82
C PRO A 452 -17.62 -18.19 24.09
N GLY A 453 -16.47 -17.53 24.38
CA GLY A 453 -15.60 -17.85 25.51
C GLY A 453 -14.68 -19.07 25.31
N SER A 454 -14.78 -19.80 24.18
CA SER A 454 -13.80 -20.83 23.83
C SER A 454 -12.45 -20.23 23.48
N PHE A 455 -11.38 -21.04 23.56
CA PHE A 455 -10.04 -20.64 23.13
C PHE A 455 -10.04 -20.14 21.66
N TRP A 456 -10.73 -20.86 20.77
CA TRP A 456 -10.79 -20.50 19.35
C TRP A 456 -11.57 -19.21 19.10
N HIS A 457 -12.65 -18.98 19.84
CA HIS A 457 -13.37 -17.71 19.77
C HIS A 457 -12.50 -16.55 20.27
N SER A 458 -11.83 -16.71 21.43
CA SER A 458 -10.92 -15.68 21.96
C SER A 458 -9.74 -15.39 21.02
N PHE A 459 -9.22 -16.42 20.35
CA PHE A 459 -8.17 -16.25 19.34
C PHE A 459 -8.71 -15.55 18.08
N ALA A 460 -9.92 -15.90 17.62
CA ALA A 460 -10.57 -15.27 16.47
C ALA A 460 -10.90 -13.79 16.70
N THR A 461 -11.31 -13.42 17.92
CA THR A 461 -11.72 -12.05 18.29
C THR A 461 -10.59 -11.21 18.87
N MET A 462 -9.37 -11.77 19.05
CA MET A 462 -8.21 -11.02 19.52
C MET A 462 -7.98 -9.81 18.63
N ASN A 463 -7.75 -8.65 19.22
CA ASN A 463 -7.44 -7.40 18.50
C ASN A 463 -6.27 -7.59 17.52
N PHE A 464 -6.44 -7.19 16.29
CA PHE A 464 -5.49 -7.43 15.20
C PHE A 464 -4.13 -6.75 15.40
N LEU A 465 -4.09 -5.62 16.12
CA LEU A 465 -2.84 -4.91 16.42
C LEU A 465 -1.99 -5.72 17.41
N TYR A 466 -2.58 -6.21 18.47
CA TYR A 466 -1.87 -7.06 19.43
C TYR A 466 -1.46 -8.40 18.81
N PHE A 467 -2.32 -9.00 17.98
CA PHE A 467 -1.94 -10.20 17.23
C PHE A 467 -0.73 -9.95 16.32
N CYS A 468 -0.69 -8.82 15.62
CA CYS A 468 0.44 -8.40 14.79
C CYS A 468 1.75 -8.35 15.61
N ILE A 469 1.70 -7.74 16.80
CA ILE A 469 2.88 -7.63 17.68
C ILE A 469 3.33 -9.01 18.16
N TYR A 470 2.40 -9.84 18.65
CA TYR A 470 2.72 -11.18 19.12
C TYR A 470 3.30 -12.05 18.01
N LEU A 471 2.69 -11.99 16.82
CA LEU A 471 3.19 -12.73 15.66
C LEU A 471 4.59 -12.26 15.23
N PHE A 472 4.86 -10.96 15.30
CA PHE A 472 6.18 -10.40 14.98
C PHE A 472 7.25 -10.86 15.96
N VAL A 473 6.99 -10.74 17.27
CA VAL A 473 7.92 -11.20 18.32
C VAL A 473 8.14 -12.70 18.22
N PHE A 474 7.09 -13.48 18.01
CA PHE A 474 7.16 -14.91 17.82
C PHE A 474 7.97 -15.28 16.56
N SER A 475 7.77 -14.58 15.46
CA SER A 475 8.52 -14.78 14.21
C SER A 475 10.02 -14.47 14.39
N ILE A 476 10.35 -13.42 15.14
CA ILE A 476 11.74 -13.12 15.53
C ILE A 476 12.32 -14.25 16.38
N ALA A 477 11.58 -14.71 17.38
CA ALA A 477 12.06 -15.80 18.26
C ALA A 477 12.34 -17.08 17.44
N VAL A 478 11.43 -17.49 16.56
CA VAL A 478 11.64 -18.65 15.67
C VAL A 478 12.85 -18.44 14.77
N LEU A 479 12.95 -17.27 14.12
CA LEU A 479 14.05 -16.91 13.24
C LEU A 479 15.41 -17.04 13.96
N VAL A 480 15.51 -16.46 15.16
CA VAL A 480 16.77 -16.44 15.94
C VAL A 480 17.08 -17.82 16.50
N ILE A 481 16.14 -18.49 17.17
CA ILE A 481 16.34 -19.79 17.81
C ILE A 481 16.76 -20.82 16.76
N VAL A 482 16.02 -20.93 15.65
CA VAL A 482 16.35 -21.90 14.58
C VAL A 482 17.69 -21.56 13.93
N SER A 483 17.98 -20.27 13.68
CA SER A 483 19.28 -19.89 13.12
C SER A 483 20.45 -20.20 14.04
N LEU A 484 20.30 -20.01 15.36
CA LEU A 484 21.37 -20.30 16.32
C LEU A 484 21.56 -21.81 16.54
N SER A 485 20.48 -22.59 16.42
CA SER A 485 20.50 -24.06 16.58
C SER A 485 20.97 -24.81 15.34
N THR A 486 21.21 -24.12 14.23
CA THR A 486 21.60 -24.69 12.94
C THR A 486 22.91 -24.05 12.44
N PRO A 487 23.62 -24.67 11.47
CA PRO A 487 24.90 -24.16 10.99
C PRO A 487 24.81 -22.70 10.50
N PRO A 488 25.87 -21.88 10.65
CA PRO A 488 25.91 -20.53 10.15
C PRO A 488 25.75 -20.51 8.62
N PRO A 489 25.22 -19.39 8.05
CA PRO A 489 25.09 -19.28 6.61
C PRO A 489 26.48 -19.26 5.95
N PRO A 490 26.64 -19.80 4.74
CA PRO A 490 27.87 -19.66 3.97
C PRO A 490 28.14 -18.18 3.65
N GLU A 491 29.41 -17.82 3.51
CA GLU A 491 29.84 -16.43 3.32
C GLU A 491 29.20 -15.78 2.08
N GLU A 492 29.04 -16.52 0.99
CA GLU A 492 28.37 -16.09 -0.24
C GLU A 492 26.93 -15.59 -0.03
N LYS A 493 26.24 -16.07 1.02
CA LYS A 493 24.88 -15.67 1.38
C LYS A 493 24.82 -14.39 2.23
N THR A 494 25.96 -13.91 2.68
CA THR A 494 26.05 -12.72 3.53
C THR A 494 26.89 -11.61 2.90
N ALA A 495 27.87 -11.93 2.05
CA ALA A 495 28.78 -10.99 1.43
C ALA A 495 28.02 -9.90 0.64
N GLY A 496 28.17 -8.64 1.05
CA GLY A 496 27.47 -7.48 0.44
C GLY A 496 25.96 -7.41 0.70
N LEU A 497 25.36 -8.41 1.36
CA LEU A 497 23.91 -8.51 1.61
C LEU A 497 23.52 -8.17 3.06
N THR A 498 24.51 -7.85 3.91
CA THR A 498 24.28 -7.34 5.27
C THR A 498 25.15 -6.12 5.55
N PHE A 499 24.73 -5.28 6.50
CA PHE A 499 25.47 -4.07 6.86
C PHE A 499 26.91 -4.38 7.30
N SER A 500 27.12 -5.46 8.05
CA SER A 500 28.43 -5.85 8.57
C SER A 500 29.38 -6.38 7.49
N THR A 501 28.86 -6.84 6.35
CA THR A 501 29.64 -7.44 5.26
C THR A 501 29.74 -6.56 4.01
N THR A 502 29.14 -5.36 4.03
CA THR A 502 29.25 -4.38 2.95
C THR A 502 30.69 -3.89 2.83
N VAL A 503 31.30 -4.05 1.65
CA VAL A 503 32.69 -3.64 1.40
C VAL A 503 32.86 -2.12 1.37
N ALA A 504 34.10 -1.64 1.54
CA ALA A 504 34.39 -0.20 1.61
C ALA A 504 34.01 0.56 0.32
N GLU A 505 34.20 -0.05 -0.83
CA GLU A 505 33.82 0.51 -2.13
C GLU A 505 32.32 0.77 -2.26
N ASP A 506 31.50 -0.20 -1.84
CA ASP A 506 30.03 -0.07 -1.84
C ASP A 506 29.55 1.00 -0.85
N LYS A 507 30.20 1.12 0.30
CA LYS A 507 29.92 2.19 1.27
C LYS A 507 30.27 3.56 0.69
N ALA A 508 31.39 3.69 0.00
CA ALA A 508 31.81 4.90 -0.66
C ALA A 508 30.86 5.28 -1.81
N ALA A 509 30.48 4.31 -2.66
CA ALA A 509 29.51 4.50 -3.73
C ALA A 509 28.15 4.96 -3.20
N SER A 510 27.64 4.30 -2.15
CA SER A 510 26.41 4.72 -1.50
C SER A 510 26.52 6.10 -0.86
N ARG A 511 27.68 6.44 -0.25
CA ARG A 511 27.91 7.78 0.30
C ARG A 511 27.92 8.86 -0.80
N ALA A 512 28.46 8.57 -1.97
CA ALA A 512 28.48 9.48 -3.11
C ALA A 512 27.10 9.70 -3.75
N SER A 513 26.13 8.84 -3.49
CA SER A 513 24.77 8.90 -4.06
C SER A 513 23.83 9.88 -3.36
N TRP A 514 24.26 10.58 -2.29
CA TRP A 514 23.44 11.53 -1.55
C TRP A 514 24.24 12.72 -1.01
N ASN A 515 23.56 13.82 -0.73
CA ASN A 515 24.15 15.07 -0.23
C ASN A 515 23.38 15.61 0.99
N ALA A 516 23.80 16.79 1.48
CA ALA A 516 23.19 17.42 2.66
C ALA A 516 21.71 17.79 2.46
N TRP A 517 21.29 18.10 1.23
CA TRP A 517 19.89 18.38 0.93
C TRP A 517 19.01 17.13 1.07
N ASP A 518 19.50 15.97 0.65
CA ASP A 518 18.75 14.72 0.80
C ASP A 518 18.51 14.39 2.28
N VAL A 519 19.50 14.70 3.15
CA VAL A 519 19.36 14.56 4.62
C VAL A 519 18.40 15.61 5.17
N ALA A 520 18.56 16.88 4.82
CA ALA A 520 17.71 17.97 5.29
C ALA A 520 16.23 17.73 4.96
N LEU A 521 15.95 17.31 3.72
CA LEU A 521 14.59 16.96 3.29
C LEU A 521 14.02 15.79 4.12
N SER A 522 14.83 14.76 4.38
CA SER A 522 14.40 13.63 5.22
C SER A 522 14.08 14.07 6.65
N VAL A 523 14.91 14.95 7.24
CA VAL A 523 14.66 15.52 8.57
C VAL A 523 13.39 16.36 8.61
N ILE A 524 13.12 17.16 7.57
CA ILE A 524 11.88 17.94 7.48
C ILE A 524 10.65 17.02 7.52
N VAL A 525 10.66 15.91 6.77
CA VAL A 525 9.57 14.92 6.82
C VAL A 525 9.35 14.41 8.25
N LEU A 526 10.43 14.04 8.95
CA LEU A 526 10.34 13.54 10.33
C LEU A 526 9.78 14.61 11.29
N VAL A 527 10.23 15.85 11.15
CA VAL A 527 9.72 16.98 11.97
C VAL A 527 8.22 17.19 11.72
N VAL A 528 7.78 17.15 10.46
CA VAL A 528 6.34 17.29 10.13
C VAL A 528 5.53 16.16 10.77
N ILE A 529 5.99 14.90 10.68
CA ILE A 529 5.32 13.75 11.30
C ILE A 529 5.19 13.96 12.81
N LEU A 530 6.28 14.30 13.50
CA LEU A 530 6.27 14.53 14.94
C LEU A 530 5.36 15.69 15.33
N SER A 531 5.31 16.75 14.50
CA SER A 531 4.41 17.90 14.73
C SER A 531 2.93 17.49 14.59
N ILE A 532 2.59 16.63 13.62
CA ILE A 532 1.22 16.11 13.46
C ILE A 532 0.85 15.24 14.66
N PHE A 533 1.72 14.32 15.09
CA PHE A 533 1.49 13.49 16.28
C PHE A 533 1.32 14.34 17.55
N ALA A 534 2.16 15.36 17.74
CA ALA A 534 2.03 16.25 18.88
C ALA A 534 0.73 17.04 18.85
N TYR A 535 0.35 17.58 17.69
CA TYR A 535 -0.87 18.37 17.51
C TYR A 535 -2.13 17.56 17.80
N PHE A 536 -2.23 16.33 17.25
CA PHE A 536 -3.37 15.42 17.42
C PHE A 536 -3.18 14.44 18.60
N SER A 537 -2.68 14.93 19.70
CA SER A 537 -2.45 14.16 20.93
C SER A 537 -3.01 14.89 22.15
N PRO A 538 -3.02 14.25 23.34
CA PRO A 538 -3.33 14.94 24.61
C PRO A 538 -2.39 16.11 24.95
N LEU A 539 -1.23 16.22 24.31
CA LEU A 539 -0.32 17.37 24.44
C LEU A 539 -0.74 18.57 23.57
N GLY A 540 -1.63 18.34 22.61
CA GLY A 540 -2.13 19.34 21.66
C GLY A 540 -3.65 19.51 21.75
N ILE A 541 -4.34 19.41 20.60
CA ILE A 541 -5.77 19.78 20.49
C ILE A 541 -6.71 18.78 21.18
N ALA A 542 -6.28 17.55 21.42
CA ALA A 542 -7.07 16.53 22.10
C ALA A 542 -6.98 16.58 23.62
N GLY A 543 -6.15 17.46 24.20
CA GLY A 543 -5.98 17.68 25.64
C GLY A 543 -7.03 18.53 26.31
#